data_dd6d67d1878f9b4e89cac792c18b7118
#
_entry.id   dd6d67d1878f9b4e89cac792c18b7118
#
_cell.length_a   1.000
_cell.length_b   1.000
_cell.length_c   1.000
_cell.angle_alpha   90.00
_cell.angle_beta   90.00
_cell.angle_gamma   90.00
#
_symmetry.space_group_name_H-M   'P 1'
#
loop_
_entity.id
_entity.type
_entity.pdbx_description
1 polymer ?
#
loop_
_entity_poly.entity_id
_entity_poly.type
_entity_poly.pdbx_seq_one_letter_code
_entity_poly.pdbx_strand_id
1 'polypeptide(L)'
;MKLDSLFRPLSDAPYQYHLGTGLHTLGLLGWILQQTGRADVYVSTFSTSDAFLSGFLRLRRRNLIANATLVADLKAARKTVQLYRLMQSCFDHVYLAQNHSKIVLVKNDNYQVAVISSQNQTYGDRAECTMITTDTFAFYSLLDGLRSIVDNSHELNGL
;
A
#
# COMPACT_ATOMS: atom_id res chain seq x y z
N MET A 1 -8.09 -16.51 -4.93
CA MET A 1 -9.20 -16.00 -4.12
C MET A 1 -9.94 -14.94 -4.95
N LYS A 2 -11.25 -15.05 -5.05
CA LYS A 2 -12.06 -14.05 -5.77
C LYS A 2 -12.46 -12.96 -4.78
N LEU A 3 -11.94 -11.76 -4.96
CA LEU A 3 -12.18 -10.64 -4.05
C LEU A 3 -13.65 -10.20 -4.04
N ASP A 4 -14.35 -10.33 -5.16
CA ASP A 4 -15.78 -10.01 -5.24
C ASP A 4 -16.66 -10.92 -4.37
N SER A 5 -16.14 -12.08 -3.92
CA SER A 5 -16.84 -12.94 -2.96
C SER A 5 -16.56 -12.55 -1.51
N LEU A 6 -15.52 -11.75 -1.26
CA LEU A 6 -15.14 -11.29 0.08
C LEU A 6 -15.62 -9.87 0.38
N PHE A 7 -15.64 -9.03 -0.64
CA PHE A 7 -15.91 -7.60 -0.50
C PHE A 7 -17.01 -7.16 -1.45
N ARG A 8 -17.74 -6.16 -1.03
CA ARG A 8 -18.69 -5.42 -1.87
C ARG A 8 -17.94 -4.36 -2.68
N PRO A 9 -18.52 -3.87 -3.80
CA PRO A 9 -17.99 -2.69 -4.47
C PRO A 9 -17.75 -1.53 -3.50
N LEU A 10 -16.74 -0.72 -3.76
CA LEU A 10 -16.36 0.41 -2.90
C LEU A 10 -17.51 1.40 -2.69
N SER A 11 -18.35 1.59 -3.73
CA SER A 11 -19.52 2.47 -3.66
C SER A 11 -20.62 1.99 -2.72
N ASP A 12 -20.63 0.71 -2.35
CA ASP A 12 -21.74 0.10 -1.61
C ASP A 12 -21.49 0.01 -0.10
N ALA A 13 -20.22 0.12 0.33
CA ALA A 13 -19.88 -0.05 1.73
C ALA A 13 -18.69 0.84 2.12
N PRO A 14 -18.88 1.82 3.04
CA PRO A 14 -17.80 2.71 3.47
C PRO A 14 -16.76 2.03 4.37
N TYR A 15 -17.11 0.92 5.00
CA TYR A 15 -16.21 0.11 5.84
C TYR A 15 -16.41 -1.36 5.54
N GLN A 16 -15.32 -2.08 5.28
CA GLN A 16 -15.34 -3.52 5.05
C GLN A 16 -14.15 -4.16 5.76
N TYR A 17 -14.34 -5.39 6.22
CA TYR A 17 -13.37 -6.10 7.04
C TYR A 17 -13.16 -7.52 6.54
N HIS A 18 -11.93 -8.02 6.68
CA HIS A 18 -11.62 -9.43 6.47
C HIS A 18 -10.64 -9.90 7.54
N LEU A 19 -10.93 -11.04 8.14
CA LEU A 19 -10.02 -11.74 9.05
C LEU A 19 -9.86 -13.17 8.53
N GLY A 20 -8.65 -13.53 8.13
CA GLY A 20 -8.36 -14.86 7.59
C GLY A 20 -7.05 -14.92 6.84
N THR A 21 -6.84 -16.04 6.15
CA THR A 21 -5.65 -16.29 5.33
C THR A 21 -5.92 -16.04 3.85
N GLY A 22 -4.87 -15.91 3.05
CA GLY A 22 -4.96 -15.90 1.58
C GLY A 22 -5.30 -14.56 0.96
N LEU A 23 -5.63 -13.52 1.73
CA LEU A 23 -5.77 -12.17 1.21
C LEU A 23 -4.41 -11.49 1.15
N HIS A 24 -4.00 -11.09 -0.04
CA HIS A 24 -2.75 -10.34 -0.24
C HIS A 24 -3.05 -8.89 -0.63
N THR A 25 -2.35 -7.97 0.00
CA THR A 25 -2.56 -6.53 -0.20
C THR A 25 -2.37 -6.11 -1.65
N LEU A 26 -1.45 -6.73 -2.37
CA LEU A 26 -1.23 -6.41 -3.79
C LEU A 26 -2.45 -6.75 -4.66
N GLY A 27 -3.04 -7.92 -4.46
CA GLY A 27 -4.27 -8.32 -5.16
C GLY A 27 -5.42 -7.38 -4.82
N LEU A 28 -5.53 -7.01 -3.55
CA LEU A 28 -6.53 -6.06 -3.09
C LEU A 28 -6.32 -4.67 -3.71
N LEU A 29 -5.08 -4.19 -3.80
CA LEU A 29 -4.75 -2.93 -4.47
C LEU A 29 -5.18 -2.95 -5.94
N GLY A 30 -4.89 -4.03 -6.67
CA GLY A 30 -5.35 -4.19 -8.05
C GLY A 30 -6.87 -4.13 -8.18
N TRP A 31 -7.59 -4.81 -7.27
CA TRP A 31 -9.05 -4.79 -7.22
C TRP A 31 -9.61 -3.39 -6.93
N ILE A 32 -8.97 -2.63 -6.03
CA ILE A 32 -9.35 -1.24 -5.75
C ILE A 32 -9.11 -0.37 -6.98
N LEU A 33 -7.95 -0.46 -7.62
CA LEU A 33 -7.61 0.36 -8.79
C LEU A 33 -8.51 0.08 -10.00
N GLN A 34 -9.05 -1.11 -10.15
CA GLN A 34 -10.05 -1.41 -11.18
C GLN A 34 -11.34 -0.61 -10.95
N GLN A 35 -11.67 -0.29 -9.71
CA GLN A 35 -12.89 0.48 -9.37
C GLN A 35 -12.63 1.99 -9.37
N THR A 36 -11.49 2.43 -8.87
CA THR A 36 -11.15 3.86 -8.79
C THR A 36 -10.66 4.43 -10.11
N GLY A 37 -10.07 3.60 -10.96
CA GLY A 37 -9.23 4.05 -12.07
C GLY A 37 -7.85 4.49 -11.59
N ARG A 38 -7.08 5.08 -12.50
CA ARG A 38 -5.71 5.56 -12.23
C ARG A 38 -5.68 6.51 -11.03
N ALA A 39 -4.76 6.27 -10.10
CA ALA A 39 -4.69 6.97 -8.84
C ALA A 39 -3.27 7.10 -8.29
N ASP A 40 -3.09 8.00 -7.33
CA ASP A 40 -1.90 8.06 -6.50
C ASP A 40 -1.99 6.99 -5.42
N VAL A 41 -0.86 6.33 -5.14
CA VAL A 41 -0.78 5.24 -4.16
C VAL A 41 0.33 5.51 -3.16
N TYR A 42 -0.01 5.43 -1.88
CA TYR A 42 0.93 5.52 -0.76
C TYR A 42 0.97 4.17 -0.06
N VAL A 43 2.15 3.60 0.09
CA VAL A 43 2.36 2.33 0.79
C VAL A 43 3.21 2.58 2.02
N SER A 44 2.71 2.19 3.18
CA SER A 44 3.46 2.17 4.42
C SER A 44 3.57 0.72 4.91
N THR A 45 4.78 0.27 5.20
CA THR A 45 5.02 -1.11 5.63
C THR A 45 6.29 -1.20 6.46
N PHE A 46 6.35 -2.17 7.37
CA PHE A 46 7.61 -2.48 8.04
C PHE A 46 8.61 -3.07 7.04
N SER A 47 8.18 -4.04 6.22
CA SER A 47 9.02 -4.68 5.22
C SER A 47 8.26 -4.99 3.94
N THR A 48 8.99 -5.19 2.86
CA THR A 48 8.44 -5.54 1.54
C THR A 48 9.16 -6.77 0.98
N SER A 49 8.76 -7.23 -0.20
CA SER A 49 9.33 -8.40 -0.87
C SER A 49 9.48 -8.15 -2.37
N ASP A 50 10.34 -8.94 -3.00
CA ASP A 50 10.46 -8.97 -4.46
C ASP A 50 9.12 -9.23 -5.15
N ALA A 51 8.36 -10.20 -4.64
CA ALA A 51 7.04 -10.55 -5.19
C ALA A 51 6.06 -9.36 -5.15
N PHE A 52 6.00 -8.63 -4.03
CA PHE A 52 5.17 -7.44 -3.91
C PHE A 52 5.63 -6.36 -4.90
N LEU A 53 6.92 -6.05 -4.93
CA LEU A 53 7.46 -5.00 -5.79
C LEU A 53 7.28 -5.31 -7.27
N SER A 54 7.51 -6.55 -7.68
CA SER A 54 7.31 -7.00 -9.06
C SER A 54 5.85 -6.88 -9.49
N GLY A 55 4.93 -7.23 -8.62
CA GLY A 55 3.49 -7.07 -8.86
C GLY A 55 3.06 -5.60 -8.89
N PHE A 56 3.60 -4.78 -8.00
CA PHE A 56 3.36 -3.34 -8.00
C PHE A 56 3.86 -2.69 -9.31
N LEU A 57 5.03 -3.09 -9.78
CA LEU A 57 5.56 -2.61 -11.05
C LEU A 57 4.64 -2.97 -12.23
N ARG A 58 4.03 -4.16 -12.23
CA ARG A 58 3.05 -4.52 -13.25
C ARG A 58 1.84 -3.58 -13.26
N LEU A 59 1.33 -3.18 -12.07
CA LEU A 59 0.24 -2.20 -11.97
C LEU A 59 0.65 -0.84 -12.53
N ARG A 60 1.89 -0.40 -12.27
CA ARG A 60 2.40 0.84 -12.86
C ARG A 60 2.51 0.76 -14.38
N ARG A 61 3.02 -0.33 -14.91
CA ARG A 61 3.15 -0.55 -16.37
C ARG A 61 1.80 -0.58 -17.08
N ARG A 62 0.74 -0.98 -16.37
CA ARG A 62 -0.64 -0.91 -16.87
C ARG A 62 -1.26 0.49 -16.74
N ASN A 63 -0.49 1.47 -16.32
CA ASN A 63 -0.93 2.85 -16.12
C ASN A 63 -2.06 3.02 -15.10
N LEU A 64 -2.11 2.15 -14.10
CA LEU A 64 -3.11 2.20 -13.02
C LEU A 64 -2.65 3.08 -11.85
N ILE A 65 -1.37 3.36 -11.76
CA ILE A 65 -0.77 4.17 -10.68
C ILE A 65 -0.10 5.40 -11.28
N ALA A 66 -0.55 6.58 -10.85
CA ALA A 66 -0.01 7.87 -11.31
C ALA A 66 1.28 8.20 -10.57
N ASN A 67 1.20 8.40 -9.27
CA ASN A 67 2.34 8.66 -8.38
C ASN A 67 2.36 7.60 -7.28
N ALA A 68 3.55 7.20 -6.86
CA ALA A 68 3.71 6.17 -5.85
C ALA A 68 4.76 6.55 -4.82
N THR A 69 4.41 6.41 -3.55
CA THR A 69 5.27 6.68 -2.40
C THR A 69 5.35 5.45 -1.51
N LEU A 70 6.56 5.07 -1.11
CA LEU A 70 6.80 4.00 -0.14
C LEU A 70 7.43 4.58 1.13
N VAL A 71 6.91 4.19 2.28
CA VAL A 71 7.52 4.41 3.59
C VAL A 71 7.80 3.04 4.21
N ALA A 72 9.06 2.74 4.45
CA ALA A 72 9.49 1.47 5.04
C ALA A 72 10.27 1.70 6.34
N ASP A 73 10.46 0.64 7.14
CA ASP A 73 11.16 0.75 8.40
C ASP A 73 12.69 0.74 8.20
N LEU A 74 13.40 1.53 9.02
CA LEU A 74 14.86 1.58 9.04
C LEU A 74 15.50 0.22 9.34
N LYS A 75 14.86 -0.61 10.16
CA LYS A 75 15.36 -1.95 10.49
C LYS A 75 15.35 -2.91 9.31
N ALA A 76 14.59 -2.61 8.27
CA ALA A 76 14.57 -3.37 7.02
C ALA A 76 15.68 -2.94 6.03
N ALA A 77 16.63 -2.13 6.45
CA ALA A 77 17.64 -1.50 5.58
C ALA A 77 18.44 -2.51 4.76
N ARG A 78 18.84 -3.67 5.33
CA ARG A 78 19.57 -4.72 4.58
C ARG A 78 18.76 -5.21 3.38
N LYS A 79 17.49 -5.51 3.58
CA LYS A 79 16.56 -5.93 2.52
C LYS A 79 16.28 -4.79 1.53
N THR A 80 16.17 -3.57 2.04
CA THR A 80 16.00 -2.37 1.22
C THR A 80 17.18 -2.18 0.26
N VAL A 81 18.43 -2.35 0.72
CA VAL A 81 19.60 -2.27 -0.14
C VAL A 81 19.56 -3.31 -1.27
N GLN A 82 19.17 -4.56 -0.96
CA GLN A 82 19.05 -5.62 -1.97
C GLN A 82 17.97 -5.33 -3.01
N LEU A 83 16.87 -4.69 -2.60
CA LEU A 83 15.70 -4.43 -3.45
C LEU A 83 15.65 -3.00 -3.98
N TYR A 84 16.68 -2.20 -3.74
CA TYR A 84 16.67 -0.75 -3.98
C TYR A 84 16.33 -0.39 -5.44
N ARG A 85 16.96 -1.03 -6.41
CA ARG A 85 16.70 -0.75 -7.83
C ARG A 85 15.26 -1.07 -8.21
N LEU A 86 14.71 -2.16 -7.67
CA LEU A 86 13.33 -2.52 -7.91
C LEU A 86 12.38 -1.53 -7.23
N MET A 87 12.69 -1.08 -6.03
CA MET A 87 11.93 -0.03 -5.35
C MET A 87 11.90 1.27 -6.16
N GLN A 88 13.03 1.67 -6.72
CA GLN A 88 13.10 2.87 -7.58
C GLN A 88 12.28 2.74 -8.85
N SER A 89 12.16 1.53 -9.41
CA SER A 89 11.30 1.27 -10.57
C SER A 89 9.82 1.31 -10.23
N CYS A 90 9.46 1.07 -8.96
CA CYS A 90 8.08 1.02 -8.49
C CYS A 90 7.58 2.35 -7.95
N PHE A 91 8.42 3.08 -7.21
CA PHE A 91 8.02 4.26 -6.43
C PHE A 91 8.79 5.50 -6.87
N ASP A 92 8.07 6.62 -6.94
CA ASP A 92 8.66 7.93 -7.20
C ASP A 92 9.46 8.42 -6.00
N HIS A 93 9.01 8.07 -4.79
CA HIS A 93 9.67 8.40 -3.54
C HIS A 93 9.70 7.18 -2.61
N VAL A 94 10.86 6.95 -1.98
CA VAL A 94 11.05 5.92 -0.97
C VAL A 94 11.65 6.58 0.28
N TYR A 95 10.97 6.44 1.41
CA TYR A 95 11.37 6.99 2.69
C TYR A 95 11.65 5.88 3.69
N LEU A 96 12.69 6.04 4.51
CA LEU A 96 12.98 5.16 5.63
C LEU A 96 12.74 5.90 6.95
N ALA A 97 11.97 5.30 7.84
CA ALA A 97 11.60 5.87 9.13
C ALA A 97 11.48 4.78 10.18
N GLN A 98 11.30 5.16 11.44
CA GLN A 98 10.84 4.24 12.47
C GLN A 98 9.35 3.98 12.23
N ASN A 99 9.03 2.92 11.50
CA ASN A 99 7.69 2.69 10.99
C ASN A 99 7.28 1.22 11.08
N HIS A 100 6.23 0.93 11.83
CA HIS A 100 5.63 -0.39 11.93
C HIS A 100 4.19 -0.43 11.38
N SER A 101 3.73 0.67 10.80
CA SER A 101 2.40 0.74 10.19
C SER A 101 2.32 -0.08 8.90
N LYS A 102 1.13 -0.55 8.59
CA LYS A 102 0.85 -1.34 7.39
C LYS A 102 -0.43 -0.82 6.79
N ILE A 103 -0.30 0.17 5.91
CA ILE A 103 -1.43 0.80 5.24
C ILE A 103 -1.14 1.01 3.75
N VAL A 104 -2.20 1.04 2.97
CA VAL A 104 -2.17 1.48 1.58
C VAL A 104 -3.25 2.54 1.41
N LEU A 105 -2.87 3.69 0.87
CA LEU A 105 -3.79 4.78 0.56
C LEU A 105 -3.86 4.94 -0.96
N VAL A 106 -5.07 5.05 -1.48
CA VAL A 106 -5.35 5.23 -2.91
C VAL A 106 -6.20 6.48 -3.08
N LYS A 107 -5.74 7.42 -3.89
CA LYS A 107 -6.42 8.70 -4.06
C LYS A 107 -6.41 9.15 -5.52
N ASN A 108 -7.57 9.60 -5.99
CA ASN A 108 -7.74 10.42 -7.20
C ASN A 108 -8.86 11.44 -6.97
N ASP A 109 -9.30 12.11 -8.02
CA ASP A 109 -10.33 13.16 -7.89
C ASP A 109 -11.68 12.64 -7.40
N ASN A 110 -11.96 11.34 -7.59
CA ASN A 110 -13.26 10.74 -7.29
C ASN A 110 -13.25 9.81 -6.07
N TYR A 111 -12.06 9.31 -5.66
CA TYR A 111 -11.95 8.29 -4.62
C TYR A 111 -10.84 8.61 -3.62
N GLN A 112 -11.12 8.32 -2.37
CA GLN A 112 -10.14 8.22 -1.30
C GLN A 112 -10.37 6.88 -0.60
N VAL A 113 -9.42 5.96 -0.74
CA VAL A 113 -9.54 4.59 -0.21
C VAL A 113 -8.36 4.28 0.68
N ALA A 114 -8.62 3.85 1.90
CA ALA A 114 -7.61 3.40 2.84
C ALA A 114 -7.74 1.89 3.09
N VAL A 115 -6.62 1.20 3.01
CA VAL A 115 -6.48 -0.20 3.45
C VAL A 115 -5.60 -0.21 4.69
N ILE A 116 -6.12 -0.75 5.77
CA ILE A 116 -5.40 -0.90 7.04
C ILE A 116 -5.29 -2.40 7.31
N SER A 117 -4.07 -2.90 7.49
CA SER A 117 -3.85 -4.33 7.64
C SER A 117 -2.82 -4.63 8.73
N SER A 118 -2.89 -5.81 9.30
CA SER A 118 -1.80 -6.38 10.10
C SER A 118 -0.67 -6.92 9.22
N GLN A 119 -0.92 -7.11 7.92
CA GLN A 119 0.00 -7.73 6.97
C GLN A 119 1.06 -6.74 6.44
N ASN A 120 2.33 -7.12 6.52
CA ASN A 120 3.39 -6.46 5.75
C ASN A 120 3.17 -6.68 4.24
N GLN A 121 3.84 -5.86 3.42
CA GLN A 121 3.82 -6.02 1.96
C GLN A 121 4.75 -7.17 1.55
N THR A 122 4.43 -8.34 2.05
CA THR A 122 5.12 -9.62 1.81
C THR A 122 4.08 -10.71 1.58
N TYR A 123 4.51 -11.90 1.18
CA TYR A 123 3.63 -13.06 1.10
C TYR A 123 3.78 -13.93 2.35
N GLY A 124 2.66 -14.33 2.95
CA GLY A 124 2.62 -15.21 4.10
C GLY A 124 1.25 -15.88 4.23
N ASP A 125 1.21 -17.02 4.90
CA ASP A 125 0.00 -17.85 5.06
C ASP A 125 -0.64 -17.69 6.45
N ARG A 126 -0.25 -16.65 7.18
CA ARG A 126 -0.85 -16.36 8.49
C ARG A 126 -2.23 -15.72 8.32
N ALA A 127 -3.09 -15.90 9.33
CA ALA A 127 -4.32 -15.13 9.43
C ALA A 127 -3.98 -13.66 9.67
N GLU A 128 -4.55 -12.80 8.86
CA GLU A 128 -4.35 -11.34 8.92
C GLU A 128 -5.69 -10.62 8.96
N CYS A 129 -5.72 -9.48 9.62
CA CYS A 129 -6.89 -8.63 9.67
C CYS A 129 -6.71 -7.44 8.73
N THR A 130 -7.70 -7.21 7.88
CA THR A 130 -7.67 -6.12 6.90
C THR A 130 -8.98 -5.35 6.94
N MET A 131 -8.89 -4.04 6.96
CA MET A 131 -10.02 -3.12 6.80
C MET A 131 -9.84 -2.29 5.54
N ILE A 132 -10.94 -2.11 4.80
CA ILE A 132 -11.02 -1.16 3.69
C ILE A 132 -12.01 -0.08 4.09
N THR A 133 -11.66 1.18 3.90
CA THR A 133 -12.59 2.29 4.09
C THR A 133 -12.50 3.32 2.99
N THR A 134 -13.65 3.87 2.62
CA THR A 134 -13.78 5.02 1.73
C THR A 134 -14.17 6.29 2.49
N ASP A 135 -14.18 6.24 3.82
CA ASP A 135 -14.46 7.40 4.65
C ASP A 135 -13.36 8.46 4.48
N THR A 136 -13.75 9.67 4.07
CA THR A 136 -12.80 10.74 3.78
C THR A 136 -12.06 11.22 5.01
N PHE A 137 -12.73 11.30 6.15
CA PHE A 137 -12.08 11.70 7.41
C PHE A 137 -11.01 10.69 7.82
N ALA A 138 -11.33 9.39 7.78
CA ALA A 138 -10.36 8.33 8.07
C ALA A 138 -9.17 8.37 7.11
N PHE A 139 -9.43 8.53 5.81
CA PHE A 139 -8.39 8.62 4.80
C PHE A 139 -7.42 9.77 5.06
N TYR A 140 -7.92 10.98 5.24
CA TYR A 140 -7.05 12.15 5.43
C TYR A 140 -6.36 12.16 6.79
N SER A 141 -6.96 11.59 7.83
CA SER A 141 -6.27 11.37 9.11
C SER A 141 -5.04 10.47 8.94
N LEU A 142 -5.17 9.40 8.17
CA LEU A 142 -4.05 8.50 7.86
C LEU A 142 -3.00 9.16 6.96
N LEU A 143 -3.43 9.90 5.96
CA LEU A 143 -2.51 10.62 5.07
C LEU A 143 -1.70 11.68 5.82
N ASP A 144 -2.34 12.44 6.70
CA ASP A 144 -1.67 13.45 7.52
C ASP A 144 -0.67 12.78 8.49
N GLY A 145 -1.04 11.66 9.09
CA GLY A 145 -0.12 10.85 9.91
C GLY A 145 1.08 10.35 9.11
N LEU A 146 0.84 9.87 7.90
CA LEU A 146 1.91 9.41 7.01
C LEU A 146 2.87 10.54 6.62
N ARG A 147 2.34 11.74 6.32
CA ARG A 147 3.14 12.93 6.04
C ARG A 147 4.03 13.33 7.23
N SER A 148 3.51 13.23 8.44
CA SER A 148 4.31 13.47 9.67
C SER A 148 5.45 12.46 9.81
N ILE A 149 5.23 11.19 9.45
CA ILE A 149 6.30 10.18 9.43
C ILE A 149 7.36 10.55 8.38
N VAL A 150 6.93 10.95 7.19
CA VAL A 150 7.82 11.37 6.10
C VAL A 150 8.68 12.57 6.51
N ASP A 151 8.13 13.55 7.20
CA ASP A 151 8.85 14.74 7.67
C ASP A 151 10.00 14.40 8.62
N ASN A 152 9.95 13.26 9.30
CA ASN A 152 10.97 12.76 10.21
C ASN A 152 11.75 11.56 9.63
N SER A 153 11.72 11.38 8.31
CA SER A 153 12.30 10.24 7.62
C SER A 153 13.57 10.60 6.87
N HIS A 154 14.22 9.57 6.32
CA HIS A 154 15.30 9.69 5.36
C HIS A 154 14.81 9.27 3.98
N GLU A 155 14.85 10.17 3.00
CA GLU A 155 14.55 9.82 1.62
C GLU A 155 15.73 9.08 0.99
N LEU A 156 15.46 7.96 0.31
CA LEU A 156 16.45 7.21 -0.44
C LEU A 156 16.68 7.85 -1.81
N ASN A 157 17.74 8.64 -1.93
CA ASN A 157 18.12 9.36 -3.15
C ASN A 157 19.42 8.81 -3.75
N GLY A 158 19.38 7.60 -4.22
CA GLY A 158 20.52 6.99 -4.87
C GLY A 158 21.51 6.32 -3.90
N LEU A 159 21.96 5.16 -4.25
CA LEU A 159 23.11 4.46 -3.66
C LEU A 159 24.29 4.55 -4.62
#